data_6dda5ffd40aabaf40f1769d87e5ec20f
#
_entry.id   6dda5ffd40aabaf40f1769d87e5ec20f
#
_cell.length_a   1.000
_cell.length_b   1.000
_cell.length_c   1.000
_cell.angle_alpha   90.00
_cell.angle_beta   90.00
_cell.angle_gamma   90.00
#
_symmetry.space_group_name_H-M   'P 1'
#
loop_
_entity.id
_entity.type
_entity.pdbx_description
1 polymer ?
#
loop_
_entity_poly.entity_id
_entity_poly.type
_entity_poly.pdbx_seq_one_letter_code
_entity_poly.pdbx_strand_id
1 'polypeptide(L)'
;MENKQLVKYNFKTKPFKHQMDALDASHDKKYFALFMEMGTGKSKVLIDNIVHLYDRGEINFALIIAPKGVYRNWVEREIPQHFPDDVQYRVIRWVSNPNKEQEREIKSVKDTFEGITIFVMNVEIFSTVKGRNVGNWLAKRFGSRGIVAVDESTTIKNTKSNRTKALVQLSKDFEYSRILTGSPVTNSPMDVYSQTEFLKKGVLGYSNFYAFQARYANLQTRNMGSTSFRQVVGFKNLDELNKKLDNFSFRVLKKDCLDLPNKVYMPRYVSLTKRQLELYEQIRKEALVLFEDGRLVSAPQMVTQMLRLQQILSGYLTTDDGYQENFETRRIDALLDICYETSGKIIIWSRFRYDIMKIAQVLSDNFGENKVAKYFGDTKDDERSEIINRFQNPNSDLRFFIGNPSTAGRGLTLTEARTVVYYANDFNLDTRIQSEDRCHRIGQNKSVTYIDLISEGTIDEKIVHSLVNKIDLSAKVLGEEAKEWL
;
A
#
# COMPACT_ATOMS: atom_id res chain seq x y z
N MET A 1 19.74 -0.68 34.47
CA MET A 1 18.79 -1.14 33.41
C MET A 1 18.21 -2.42 33.92
N GLU A 2 16.98 -2.37 34.45
CA GLU A 2 16.27 -3.56 34.91
C GLU A 2 15.97 -4.44 33.73
N ASN A 3 16.42 -5.70 33.80
CA ASN A 3 16.00 -6.77 32.91
C ASN A 3 14.49 -6.97 33.06
N LYS A 4 13.69 -6.25 32.28
CA LYS A 4 12.26 -6.57 32.14
C LYS A 4 12.16 -7.87 31.36
N GLN A 5 12.06 -8.98 32.07
CA GLN A 5 11.78 -10.28 31.48
C GLN A 5 10.47 -10.19 30.70
N LEU A 6 10.53 -10.50 29.41
CA LEU A 6 9.33 -10.83 28.63
C LEU A 6 8.52 -11.88 29.37
N VAL A 7 7.23 -11.63 29.58
CA VAL A 7 6.33 -12.64 30.12
C VAL A 7 6.37 -13.83 29.17
N LYS A 8 6.68 -15.01 29.69
CA LYS A 8 6.67 -16.26 28.91
C LYS A 8 5.23 -16.62 28.57
N TYR A 9 4.74 -16.19 27.41
CA TYR A 9 3.58 -16.86 26.84
C TYR A 9 4.00 -17.78 25.68
N ASN A 10 3.19 -18.77 25.39
CA ASN A 10 3.48 -19.75 24.36
C ASN A 10 3.13 -19.15 22.97
N PHE A 11 4.14 -18.77 22.22
CA PHE A 11 3.95 -18.37 20.82
C PHE A 11 3.40 -19.56 20.02
N LYS A 12 2.24 -19.39 19.36
CA LYS A 12 1.72 -20.41 18.45
C LYS A 12 2.67 -20.66 17.30
N THR A 13 3.30 -19.60 16.77
CA THR A 13 4.35 -19.68 15.75
C THR A 13 5.61 -19.03 16.30
N LYS A 14 6.77 -19.70 16.13
CA LYS A 14 8.06 -19.19 16.61
C LYS A 14 8.39 -17.87 15.91
N PRO A 15 8.61 -16.75 16.63
CA PRO A 15 8.98 -15.49 16.04
C PRO A 15 10.43 -15.52 15.53
N PHE A 16 10.69 -14.76 14.46
CA PHE A 16 12.06 -14.46 14.04
C PHE A 16 12.68 -13.43 15.00
N LYS A 17 14.02 -13.34 14.97
CA LYS A 17 14.75 -12.40 15.84
C LYS A 17 14.22 -10.96 15.73
N HIS A 18 14.10 -10.43 14.52
CA HIS A 18 13.59 -9.06 14.30
C HIS A 18 12.14 -8.85 14.76
N GLN A 19 11.33 -9.92 14.80
CA GLN A 19 9.96 -9.86 15.33
C GLN A 19 9.97 -9.81 16.86
N MET A 20 10.89 -10.53 17.50
CA MET A 20 11.12 -10.42 18.94
C MET A 20 11.64 -9.03 19.31
N ASP A 21 12.65 -8.53 18.59
CA ASP A 21 13.19 -7.18 18.83
C ASP A 21 12.09 -6.11 18.69
N ALA A 22 11.19 -6.24 17.71
CA ALA A 22 10.03 -5.35 17.52
C ALA A 22 9.01 -5.47 18.66
N LEU A 23 8.73 -6.69 19.13
CA LEU A 23 7.86 -6.94 20.27
C LEU A 23 8.45 -6.32 21.55
N ASP A 24 9.73 -6.55 21.82
CA ASP A 24 10.44 -6.00 22.99
C ASP A 24 10.42 -4.47 22.99
N ALA A 25 10.55 -3.84 21.83
CA ALA A 25 10.49 -2.39 21.71
C ALA A 25 9.08 -1.81 21.93
N SER A 26 8.03 -2.60 21.69
CA SER A 26 6.63 -2.10 21.59
C SER A 26 5.69 -2.57 22.70
N HIS A 27 5.97 -3.72 23.35
CA HIS A 27 4.98 -4.43 24.17
C HIS A 27 4.41 -3.63 25.34
N ASP A 28 5.19 -2.76 25.95
CA ASP A 28 4.81 -1.94 27.12
C ASP A 28 4.46 -0.48 26.76
N LYS A 29 4.56 -0.12 25.49
CA LYS A 29 4.31 1.26 25.05
C LYS A 29 2.81 1.48 24.81
N LYS A 30 2.28 2.62 25.32
CA LYS A 30 0.88 3.01 25.07
C LYS A 30 0.61 3.29 23.60
N TYR A 31 1.60 3.82 22.88
CA TYR A 31 1.53 4.09 21.43
C TYR A 31 2.85 3.71 20.78
N PHE A 32 2.77 3.05 19.62
CA PHE A 32 3.98 2.61 18.92
C PHE A 32 3.73 2.37 17.42
N ALA A 33 4.74 2.64 16.59
CA ALA A 33 4.72 2.43 15.15
C ALA A 33 5.60 1.22 14.76
N LEU A 34 5.02 0.28 14.04
CA LEU A 34 5.74 -0.84 13.43
C LEU A 34 6.03 -0.50 11.97
N PHE A 35 7.15 0.23 11.74
CA PHE A 35 7.65 0.58 10.42
C PHE A 35 8.49 -0.57 9.86
N MET A 36 7.89 -1.72 9.74
CA MET A 36 8.54 -2.94 9.27
C MET A 36 8.19 -3.18 7.80
N GLU A 37 9.19 -3.44 6.97
CA GLU A 37 8.98 -3.64 5.54
C GLU A 37 7.98 -4.78 5.27
N MET A 38 7.31 -4.77 4.12
CA MET A 38 6.30 -5.79 3.81
C MET A 38 6.89 -7.21 3.84
N GLY A 39 6.13 -8.16 4.41
CA GLY A 39 6.59 -9.56 4.51
C GLY A 39 7.57 -9.85 5.66
N THR A 40 7.90 -8.88 6.53
CA THR A 40 8.72 -9.11 7.74
C THR A 40 7.90 -9.54 8.96
N GLY A 41 6.57 -9.67 8.83
CA GLY A 41 5.70 -10.22 9.86
C GLY A 41 5.12 -9.20 10.85
N LYS A 42 4.80 -7.97 10.39
CA LYS A 42 4.13 -6.94 11.20
C LYS A 42 2.86 -7.45 11.90
N SER A 43 2.03 -8.22 11.17
CA SER A 43 0.79 -8.79 11.69
C SER A 43 1.05 -9.70 12.88
N LYS A 44 2.07 -10.57 12.79
CA LYS A 44 2.47 -11.43 13.90
C LYS A 44 2.91 -10.62 15.11
N VAL A 45 3.76 -9.62 14.94
CA VAL A 45 4.21 -8.76 16.07
C VAL A 45 3.03 -8.07 16.74
N LEU A 46 2.03 -7.59 15.97
CA LEU A 46 0.82 -7.01 16.55
C LEU A 46 0.00 -8.04 17.32
N ILE A 47 -0.17 -9.25 16.77
CA ILE A 47 -0.92 -10.34 17.44
C ILE A 47 -0.22 -10.72 18.74
N ASP A 48 1.09 -10.92 18.71
CA ASP A 48 1.88 -11.23 19.91
C ASP A 48 1.80 -10.11 20.95
N ASN A 49 1.79 -8.85 20.53
CA ASN A 49 1.61 -7.70 21.43
C ASN A 49 0.18 -7.66 22.04
N ILE A 50 -0.86 -7.99 21.26
CA ILE A 50 -2.23 -8.10 21.75
C ILE A 50 -2.33 -9.18 22.85
N VAL A 51 -1.77 -10.37 22.58
CA VAL A 51 -1.78 -11.48 23.55
C VAL A 51 -1.02 -11.10 24.81
N HIS A 52 0.16 -10.50 24.68
CA HIS A 52 0.97 -10.04 25.82
C HIS A 52 0.21 -9.04 26.71
N LEU A 53 -0.48 -8.07 26.13
CA LEU A 53 -1.26 -7.09 26.88
C LEU A 53 -2.51 -7.74 27.53
N TYR A 54 -3.11 -8.74 26.87
CA TYR A 54 -4.23 -9.50 27.41
C TYR A 54 -3.79 -10.35 28.63
N ASP A 55 -2.71 -11.08 28.53
CA ASP A 55 -2.16 -11.91 29.63
C ASP A 55 -1.82 -11.08 30.88
N ARG A 56 -1.42 -9.82 30.68
CA ARG A 56 -1.20 -8.87 31.76
C ARG A 56 -2.50 -8.28 32.33
N GLY A 57 -3.67 -8.64 31.76
CA GLY A 57 -4.95 -8.10 32.16
C GLY A 57 -5.18 -6.63 31.79
N GLU A 58 -4.34 -6.06 30.92
CA GLU A 58 -4.40 -4.64 30.52
C GLU A 58 -5.48 -4.38 29.48
N ILE A 59 -5.74 -5.36 28.59
CA ILE A 59 -6.77 -5.26 27.57
C ILE A 59 -7.66 -6.50 27.55
N ASN A 60 -8.89 -6.34 27.05
CA ASN A 60 -9.82 -7.44 26.70
C ASN A 60 -10.48 -7.20 25.33
N PHE A 61 -10.04 -6.16 24.61
CA PHE A 61 -10.58 -5.80 23.32
C PHE A 61 -9.46 -5.30 22.37
N ALA A 62 -9.52 -5.73 21.12
CA ALA A 62 -8.64 -5.24 20.05
C ALA A 62 -9.46 -4.81 18.83
N LEU A 63 -9.25 -3.58 18.35
CA LEU A 63 -9.81 -3.08 17.10
C LEU A 63 -8.72 -3.03 16.05
N ILE A 64 -8.80 -3.89 15.04
CA ILE A 64 -7.88 -3.92 13.89
C ILE A 64 -8.57 -3.27 12.70
N ILE A 65 -7.93 -2.25 12.13
CA ILE A 65 -8.42 -1.48 10.99
C ILE A 65 -7.46 -1.69 9.84
N ALA A 66 -7.92 -2.29 8.75
CA ALA A 66 -7.08 -2.63 7.59
C ALA A 66 -7.77 -2.25 6.27
N PRO A 67 -7.01 -2.08 5.15
CA PRO A 67 -7.61 -1.87 3.84
C PRO A 67 -8.56 -3.00 3.43
N LYS A 68 -9.61 -2.67 2.66
CA LYS A 68 -10.64 -3.63 2.20
C LYS A 68 -10.05 -4.88 1.54
N GLY A 69 -8.94 -4.75 0.82
CA GLY A 69 -8.25 -5.90 0.20
C GLY A 69 -7.49 -6.80 1.18
N VAL A 70 -7.29 -6.38 2.43
CA VAL A 70 -6.45 -7.09 3.42
C VAL A 70 -7.23 -7.50 4.66
N TYR A 71 -8.29 -6.78 5.06
CA TYR A 71 -8.98 -7.02 6.34
C TYR A 71 -9.58 -8.43 6.47
N ARG A 72 -9.94 -9.10 5.36
CA ARG A 72 -10.35 -10.51 5.36
C ARG A 72 -9.19 -11.43 5.77
N ASN A 73 -7.99 -11.14 5.27
CA ASN A 73 -6.80 -11.92 5.58
C ASN A 73 -6.48 -11.95 7.09
N TRP A 74 -6.77 -10.85 7.80
CA TRP A 74 -6.65 -10.81 9.26
C TRP A 74 -7.52 -11.88 9.92
N VAL A 75 -8.78 -12.01 9.49
CA VAL A 75 -9.76 -12.94 10.07
C VAL A 75 -9.50 -14.39 9.65
N GLU A 76 -9.18 -14.60 8.37
CA GLU A 76 -9.14 -15.94 7.76
C GLU A 76 -7.75 -16.59 7.87
N ARG A 77 -6.68 -15.80 8.08
CA ARG A 77 -5.30 -16.30 8.06
C ARG A 77 -4.45 -15.82 9.23
N GLU A 78 -4.23 -14.50 9.39
CA GLU A 78 -3.26 -13.97 10.33
C GLU A 78 -3.59 -14.33 11.78
N ILE A 79 -4.83 -14.05 12.22
CA ILE A 79 -5.26 -14.36 13.59
C ILE A 79 -5.26 -15.88 13.81
N PRO A 80 -5.91 -16.73 13.00
CA PRO A 80 -5.89 -18.19 13.20
C PRO A 80 -4.49 -18.80 13.17
N GLN A 81 -3.58 -18.23 12.38
CA GLN A 81 -2.22 -18.73 12.25
C GLN A 81 -1.34 -18.42 13.44
N HIS A 82 -1.50 -17.24 14.06
CA HIS A 82 -0.55 -16.72 15.03
C HIS A 82 -1.10 -16.60 16.44
N PHE A 83 -2.43 -16.53 16.63
CA PHE A 83 -3.04 -16.40 17.94
C PHE A 83 -2.93 -17.73 18.71
N PRO A 84 -2.43 -17.76 19.98
CA PRO A 84 -2.25 -18.98 20.76
C PRO A 84 -3.56 -19.73 20.98
N ASP A 85 -3.50 -21.08 20.94
CA ASP A 85 -4.68 -21.92 21.09
C ASP A 85 -5.16 -22.04 22.53
N ASP A 86 -4.31 -21.75 23.52
CA ASP A 86 -4.61 -21.72 24.95
C ASP A 86 -5.22 -20.40 25.44
N VAL A 87 -5.31 -19.39 24.58
CA VAL A 87 -5.95 -18.11 24.89
C VAL A 87 -7.35 -18.07 24.27
N GLN A 88 -8.37 -17.90 25.12
CA GLN A 88 -9.74 -17.80 24.63
C GLN A 88 -9.97 -16.47 23.91
N TYR A 89 -10.38 -16.53 22.64
CA TYR A 89 -10.65 -15.35 21.83
C TYR A 89 -11.86 -15.53 20.93
N ARG A 90 -12.47 -14.42 20.52
CA ARG A 90 -13.45 -14.37 19.43
C ARG A 90 -13.06 -13.29 18.43
N VAL A 91 -13.30 -13.56 17.14
CA VAL A 91 -13.05 -12.61 16.06
C VAL A 91 -14.39 -12.20 15.45
N ILE A 92 -14.62 -10.91 15.33
CA ILE A 92 -15.82 -10.35 14.71
C ILE A 92 -15.40 -9.48 13.54
N ARG A 93 -15.90 -9.82 12.34
CA ARG A 93 -15.62 -9.06 11.12
C ARG A 93 -16.77 -8.10 10.80
N TRP A 94 -16.44 -6.83 10.67
CA TRP A 94 -17.39 -5.85 10.15
C TRP A 94 -17.67 -6.05 8.68
N VAL A 95 -18.95 -6.07 8.28
CA VAL A 95 -19.42 -6.12 6.89
C VAL A 95 -20.42 -4.97 6.68
N SER A 96 -20.27 -4.22 5.58
CA SER A 96 -21.12 -3.04 5.30
C SER A 96 -22.57 -3.40 5.03
N ASN A 97 -22.80 -4.51 4.32
CA ASN A 97 -24.12 -5.08 4.01
C ASN A 97 -24.14 -6.52 4.51
N PRO A 98 -24.32 -6.74 5.83
CA PRO A 98 -24.27 -8.08 6.39
C PRO A 98 -25.53 -8.88 6.07
N ASN A 99 -25.38 -10.19 5.86
CA ASN A 99 -26.49 -11.12 5.89
C ASN A 99 -26.95 -11.34 7.35
N LYS A 100 -28.03 -12.12 7.57
CA LYS A 100 -28.59 -12.34 8.92
C LYS A 100 -27.61 -12.96 9.92
N GLU A 101 -26.75 -13.85 9.46
CA GLU A 101 -25.72 -14.51 10.29
C GLU A 101 -24.62 -13.50 10.68
N GLN A 102 -24.07 -12.80 9.71
CA GLN A 102 -23.08 -11.75 9.94
C GLN A 102 -23.62 -10.61 10.84
N GLU A 103 -24.91 -10.28 10.70
CA GLU A 103 -25.54 -9.29 11.58
C GLU A 103 -25.62 -9.79 13.04
N ARG A 104 -25.90 -11.07 13.25
CA ARG A 104 -25.88 -11.70 14.60
C ARG A 104 -24.46 -11.69 15.17
N GLU A 105 -23.47 -12.07 14.36
CA GLU A 105 -22.06 -12.04 14.73
C GLU A 105 -21.61 -10.61 15.14
N ILE A 106 -21.92 -9.59 14.34
CA ILE A 106 -21.60 -8.20 14.66
C ILE A 106 -22.30 -7.76 15.96
N LYS A 107 -23.56 -8.14 16.17
CA LYS A 107 -24.31 -7.81 17.39
C LYS A 107 -23.75 -8.50 18.64
N SER A 108 -23.16 -9.68 18.51
CA SER A 108 -22.59 -10.45 19.61
C SER A 108 -21.43 -9.73 20.32
N VAL A 109 -20.85 -8.69 19.72
CA VAL A 109 -19.84 -7.83 20.38
C VAL A 109 -20.36 -7.21 21.68
N LYS A 110 -21.69 -7.11 21.85
CA LYS A 110 -22.35 -6.59 23.04
C LYS A 110 -22.45 -7.62 24.18
N ASP A 111 -22.32 -8.90 23.82
CA ASP A 111 -22.48 -10.01 24.78
C ASP A 111 -21.20 -10.15 25.62
N THR A 112 -21.39 -10.53 26.89
CA THR A 112 -20.27 -10.83 27.78
C THR A 112 -19.48 -12.01 27.21
N PHE A 113 -18.15 -11.89 27.21
CA PHE A 113 -17.23 -12.92 26.73
C PHE A 113 -16.04 -13.05 27.67
N GLU A 114 -15.76 -14.26 28.14
CA GLU A 114 -14.62 -14.58 29.00
C GLU A 114 -13.36 -14.81 28.20
N GLY A 115 -12.87 -13.78 27.54
CA GLY A 115 -11.70 -13.83 26.66
C GLY A 115 -11.49 -12.50 26.00
N ILE A 116 -10.58 -12.46 25.02
CA ILE A 116 -10.35 -11.25 24.26
C ILE A 116 -11.25 -11.20 23.00
N THR A 117 -11.89 -10.06 22.79
CA THR A 117 -12.64 -9.81 21.55
C THR A 117 -11.78 -9.03 20.55
N ILE A 118 -11.59 -9.59 19.36
CA ILE A 118 -10.88 -8.94 18.26
C ILE A 118 -11.91 -8.51 17.21
N PHE A 119 -12.06 -7.20 17.01
CA PHE A 119 -12.99 -6.64 16.04
C PHE A 119 -12.22 -6.10 14.84
N VAL A 120 -12.54 -6.56 13.62
CA VAL A 120 -11.83 -6.21 12.40
C VAL A 120 -12.71 -5.38 11.49
N MET A 121 -12.25 -4.17 11.12
CA MET A 121 -12.97 -3.26 10.23
C MET A 121 -12.12 -2.87 9.01
N ASN A 122 -12.77 -2.60 7.88
CA ASN A 122 -12.07 -2.00 6.77
C ASN A 122 -11.94 -0.47 6.97
N VAL A 123 -10.79 0.07 6.61
CA VAL A 123 -10.46 1.50 6.81
C VAL A 123 -11.37 2.44 6.03
N GLU A 124 -11.87 2.02 4.86
CA GLU A 124 -12.72 2.80 3.97
C GLU A 124 -14.07 3.16 4.59
N ILE A 125 -14.59 2.31 5.48
CA ILE A 125 -15.89 2.54 6.14
C ILE A 125 -15.90 3.82 6.98
N PHE A 126 -14.75 4.26 7.49
CA PHE A 126 -14.63 5.48 8.27
C PHE A 126 -14.83 6.77 7.45
N SER A 127 -14.91 6.67 6.13
CA SER A 127 -15.39 7.75 5.28
C SER A 127 -16.91 7.96 5.38
N THR A 128 -17.66 6.96 5.85
CA THR A 128 -19.13 6.97 5.99
C THR A 128 -19.57 7.33 7.41
N VAL A 129 -20.77 7.87 7.56
CA VAL A 129 -21.37 8.16 8.88
C VAL A 129 -21.55 6.87 9.69
N LYS A 130 -22.07 5.79 9.05
CA LYS A 130 -22.31 4.50 9.70
C LYS A 130 -21.03 3.93 10.32
N GLY A 131 -19.92 3.92 9.55
CA GLY A 131 -18.66 3.40 10.06
C GLY A 131 -18.08 4.22 11.21
N ARG A 132 -18.16 5.55 11.13
CA ARG A 132 -17.73 6.42 12.23
C ARG A 132 -18.53 6.21 13.49
N ASN A 133 -19.86 6.06 13.39
CA ASN A 133 -20.72 5.83 14.54
C ASN A 133 -20.41 4.49 15.22
N VAL A 134 -20.20 3.43 14.45
CA VAL A 134 -19.81 2.12 15.00
C VAL A 134 -18.43 2.21 15.66
N GLY A 135 -17.43 2.78 14.98
CA GLY A 135 -16.10 2.94 15.56
C GLY A 135 -16.12 3.73 16.87
N ASN A 136 -16.82 4.86 16.91
CA ASN A 136 -16.96 5.67 18.13
C ASN A 136 -17.71 4.91 19.26
N TRP A 137 -18.71 4.11 18.93
CA TRP A 137 -19.39 3.28 19.91
C TRP A 137 -18.45 2.23 20.49
N LEU A 138 -17.66 1.53 19.64
CA LEU A 138 -16.66 0.56 20.09
C LEU A 138 -15.60 1.22 20.98
N ALA A 139 -15.08 2.38 20.57
CA ALA A 139 -14.06 3.12 21.33
C ALA A 139 -14.59 3.51 22.74
N LYS A 140 -15.77 4.09 22.82
CA LYS A 140 -16.39 4.47 24.11
C LYS A 140 -16.68 3.28 25.01
N ARG A 141 -17.02 2.13 24.44
CA ARG A 141 -17.41 0.93 25.20
C ARG A 141 -16.22 0.14 25.69
N PHE A 142 -15.17 0.00 24.86
CA PHE A 142 -14.06 -0.93 25.08
C PHE A 142 -12.68 -0.25 25.12
N GLY A 143 -12.59 1.02 24.74
CA GLY A 143 -11.29 1.68 24.51
C GLY A 143 -10.40 1.76 25.77
N SER A 144 -10.99 1.96 26.97
CA SER A 144 -10.25 2.04 28.25
C SER A 144 -9.50 0.75 28.62
N ARG A 145 -9.92 -0.39 28.08
CA ARG A 145 -9.25 -1.69 28.17
C ARG A 145 -9.04 -2.27 26.77
N GLY A 146 -8.64 -1.43 25.82
CA GLY A 146 -8.55 -1.81 24.44
C GLY A 146 -7.28 -1.30 23.73
N ILE A 147 -6.93 -2.00 22.67
CA ILE A 147 -5.93 -1.58 21.71
C ILE A 147 -6.59 -1.31 20.36
N VAL A 148 -6.18 -0.22 19.69
CA VAL A 148 -6.56 0.04 18.31
C VAL A 148 -5.32 0.04 17.41
N ALA A 149 -5.42 -0.64 16.27
CA ALA A 149 -4.34 -0.74 15.30
C ALA A 149 -4.82 -0.40 13.88
N VAL A 150 -4.03 0.39 13.14
CA VAL A 150 -4.23 0.62 11.70
C VAL A 150 -3.13 -0.08 10.93
N ASP A 151 -3.53 -1.10 10.18
CA ASP A 151 -2.67 -1.75 9.20
C ASP A 151 -2.65 -0.97 7.89
N GLU A 152 -1.51 -0.93 7.22
CA GLU A 152 -1.23 -0.05 6.09
C GLU A 152 -1.62 1.41 6.38
N SER A 153 -1.01 1.97 7.41
CA SER A 153 -1.34 3.31 7.95
C SER A 153 -1.16 4.46 6.96
N THR A 154 -0.49 4.24 5.83
CA THR A 154 -0.48 5.17 4.69
C THR A 154 -1.88 5.52 4.18
N THR A 155 -2.88 4.68 4.46
CA THR A 155 -4.29 4.95 4.13
C THR A 155 -4.87 6.13 4.90
N ILE A 156 -4.23 6.57 5.99
CA ILE A 156 -4.62 7.72 6.81
C ILE A 156 -3.61 8.88 6.76
N LYS A 157 -2.72 8.93 5.77
CA LYS A 157 -1.73 9.98 5.62
C LYS A 157 -2.29 11.36 5.25
N ASN A 158 -3.49 11.43 4.66
CA ASN A 158 -4.12 12.68 4.26
C ASN A 158 -4.89 13.31 5.42
N THR A 159 -4.34 14.37 6.00
CA THR A 159 -4.92 15.13 7.13
C THR A 159 -6.32 15.70 6.86
N LYS A 160 -6.65 15.96 5.59
CA LYS A 160 -7.94 16.55 5.20
C LYS A 160 -9.06 15.53 5.05
N SER A 161 -8.74 14.26 4.90
CA SER A 161 -9.74 13.21 4.64
C SER A 161 -10.62 12.95 5.88
N ASN A 162 -11.93 12.75 5.66
CA ASN A 162 -12.86 12.43 6.73
C ASN A 162 -12.49 11.16 7.50
N ARG A 163 -11.97 10.16 6.79
CA ARG A 163 -11.47 8.91 7.35
C ARG A 163 -10.34 9.16 8.35
N THR A 164 -9.32 9.91 7.96
CA THR A 164 -8.18 10.24 8.83
C THR A 164 -8.63 10.99 10.08
N LYS A 165 -9.45 12.03 9.92
CA LYS A 165 -9.98 12.81 11.06
C LYS A 165 -10.77 11.93 12.03
N ALA A 166 -11.61 11.03 11.50
CA ALA A 166 -12.39 10.13 12.30
C ALA A 166 -11.51 9.16 13.11
N LEU A 167 -10.48 8.58 12.47
CA LEU A 167 -9.59 7.63 13.13
C LEU A 167 -8.66 8.29 14.15
N VAL A 168 -8.13 9.48 13.87
CA VAL A 168 -7.36 10.27 14.85
C VAL A 168 -8.22 10.69 16.05
N GLN A 169 -9.52 10.92 15.87
CA GLN A 169 -10.41 11.20 16.98
C GLN A 169 -10.72 9.94 17.78
N LEU A 170 -10.99 8.83 17.10
CA LEU A 170 -11.31 7.53 17.69
C LEU A 170 -10.18 6.97 18.55
N SER A 171 -8.93 7.11 18.09
CA SER A 171 -7.77 6.54 18.80
C SER A 171 -7.54 7.12 20.20
N LYS A 172 -8.06 8.32 20.47
CA LYS A 172 -7.92 8.98 21.79
C LYS A 172 -8.67 8.25 22.93
N ASP A 173 -9.69 7.49 22.57
CA ASP A 173 -10.50 6.76 23.52
C ASP A 173 -9.92 5.36 23.83
N PHE A 174 -8.84 4.95 23.13
CA PHE A 174 -8.14 3.70 23.34
C PHE A 174 -6.92 3.85 24.23
N GLU A 175 -6.71 2.88 25.11
CA GLU A 175 -5.54 2.82 26.00
C GLU A 175 -4.23 2.58 25.24
N TYR A 176 -4.30 1.76 24.18
CA TYR A 176 -3.17 1.41 23.34
C TYR A 176 -3.46 1.72 21.87
N SER A 177 -2.46 2.25 21.16
CA SER A 177 -2.57 2.51 19.72
C SER A 177 -1.33 2.00 18.96
N ARG A 178 -1.56 1.45 17.76
CA ARG A 178 -0.52 0.94 16.87
C ARG A 178 -0.78 1.38 15.43
N ILE A 179 0.29 1.66 14.72
CA ILE A 179 0.26 1.77 13.25
C ILE A 179 1.26 0.79 12.66
N LEU A 180 0.88 0.18 11.55
CA LEU A 180 1.69 -0.79 10.82
C LEU A 180 1.83 -0.32 9.38
N THR A 181 3.05 -0.20 8.89
CA THR A 181 3.33 0.05 7.47
C THR A 181 4.77 -0.26 7.13
N GLY A 182 5.01 -0.73 5.92
CA GLY A 182 6.37 -0.88 5.38
C GLY A 182 6.95 0.41 4.83
N SER A 183 6.11 1.39 4.51
CA SER A 183 6.49 2.62 3.81
C SER A 183 5.74 3.83 4.37
N PRO A 184 6.11 4.35 5.55
CA PRO A 184 5.38 5.45 6.20
C PRO A 184 5.44 6.76 5.40
N VAL A 185 6.47 6.93 4.56
CA VAL A 185 6.66 8.06 3.64
C VAL A 185 6.55 7.55 2.22
N THR A 186 5.54 7.98 1.49
CA THR A 186 5.28 7.53 0.11
C THR A 186 5.26 8.68 -0.91
N ASN A 187 4.91 9.88 -0.48
CA ASN A 187 4.92 11.07 -1.33
C ASN A 187 5.82 12.17 -0.76
N SER A 188 5.78 12.36 0.55
CA SER A 188 6.55 13.42 1.21
C SER A 188 6.66 13.14 2.72
N PRO A 189 7.59 13.80 3.43
CA PRO A 189 7.69 13.73 4.88
C PRO A 189 6.40 14.14 5.60
N MET A 190 5.52 14.87 4.91
CA MET A 190 4.22 15.27 5.45
C MET A 190 3.30 14.09 5.70
N ASP A 191 3.53 12.96 5.01
CA ASP A 191 2.74 11.73 5.12
C ASP A 191 2.73 11.15 6.54
N VAL A 192 3.79 11.36 7.34
CA VAL A 192 3.87 10.80 8.69
C VAL A 192 3.04 11.56 9.72
N TYR A 193 2.69 12.82 9.46
CA TYR A 193 2.02 13.66 10.45
C TYR A 193 0.71 13.04 10.97
N SER A 194 -0.24 12.76 10.11
CA SER A 194 -1.52 12.22 10.54
C SER A 194 -1.45 10.76 11.00
N GLN A 195 -0.50 10.00 10.51
CA GLN A 195 -0.23 8.65 11.01
C GLN A 195 0.23 8.69 12.48
N THR A 196 1.11 9.61 12.83
CA THR A 196 1.58 9.79 14.20
C THR A 196 0.55 10.48 15.10
N GLU A 197 -0.29 11.38 14.58
CA GLU A 197 -1.44 11.94 15.31
C GLU A 197 -2.46 10.87 15.71
N PHE A 198 -2.61 9.79 14.92
CA PHE A 198 -3.40 8.63 15.30
C PHE A 198 -2.79 7.89 16.49
N LEU A 199 -1.48 7.76 16.57
CA LEU A 199 -0.82 7.12 17.71
C LEU A 199 -1.05 7.92 19.00
N LYS A 200 -0.72 9.18 18.96
CA LYS A 200 -0.95 10.12 20.06
C LYS A 200 -0.92 11.54 19.52
N LYS A 201 -1.96 12.30 19.81
CA LYS A 201 -2.04 13.70 19.40
C LYS A 201 -0.83 14.49 19.90
N GLY A 202 -0.16 15.18 18.98
CA GLY A 202 0.99 16.03 19.28
C GLY A 202 2.29 15.27 19.62
N VAL A 203 2.39 13.98 19.32
CA VAL A 203 3.59 13.16 19.64
C VAL A 203 4.88 13.70 19.01
N LEU A 204 4.78 14.34 17.83
CA LEU A 204 5.91 14.98 17.16
C LEU A 204 6.24 16.37 17.74
N GLY A 205 5.46 16.89 18.69
CA GLY A 205 5.69 18.18 19.34
C GLY A 205 5.09 19.37 18.58
N TYR A 206 4.12 19.16 17.69
CA TYR A 206 3.48 20.23 16.92
C TYR A 206 1.99 20.32 17.23
N SER A 207 1.48 21.55 17.39
CA SER A 207 0.07 21.80 17.71
C SER A 207 -0.87 21.51 16.53
N ASN A 208 -0.38 21.60 15.30
CA ASN A 208 -1.15 21.40 14.09
C ASN A 208 -0.26 21.08 12.88
N PHE A 209 -0.88 20.64 11.78
CA PHE A 209 -0.21 20.30 10.54
C PHE A 209 0.63 21.44 9.95
N TYR A 210 0.15 22.69 10.03
CA TYR A 210 0.86 23.82 9.44
C TYR A 210 2.16 24.15 10.18
N ALA A 211 2.19 24.01 11.50
CA ALA A 211 3.40 24.15 12.30
C ALA A 211 4.42 23.05 11.95
N PHE A 212 3.98 21.80 11.81
CA PHE A 212 4.80 20.69 11.33
C PHE A 212 5.33 20.95 9.91
N GLN A 213 4.47 21.37 8.98
CA GLN A 213 4.86 21.68 7.61
C GLN A 213 5.89 22.82 7.54
N ALA A 214 5.71 23.88 8.30
CA ALA A 214 6.66 25.00 8.34
C ALA A 214 8.06 24.58 8.84
N ARG A 215 8.12 23.58 9.73
CA ARG A 215 9.40 23.05 10.23
C ARG A 215 10.13 22.18 9.22
N TYR A 216 9.40 21.35 8.45
CA TYR A 216 10.01 20.31 7.61
C TYR A 216 9.87 20.57 6.10
N ALA A 217 9.11 21.57 5.68
CA ALA A 217 8.98 21.93 4.26
C ALA A 217 9.55 23.32 3.97
N ASN A 218 10.17 23.44 2.80
CA ASN A 218 10.48 24.74 2.19
C ASN A 218 9.26 25.21 1.43
N LEU A 219 8.70 26.34 1.85
CA LEU A 219 7.48 26.91 1.29
C LEU A 219 7.81 28.14 0.45
N GLN A 220 7.32 28.18 -0.79
CA GLN A 220 7.39 29.34 -1.66
C GLN A 220 5.98 29.87 -1.89
N THR A 221 5.79 31.18 -1.72
CA THR A 221 4.53 31.81 -2.08
C THR A 221 4.47 31.96 -3.60
N ARG A 222 3.41 31.47 -4.20
CA ARG A 222 3.10 31.65 -5.61
C ARG A 222 1.85 32.52 -5.72
N ASN A 223 1.91 33.54 -6.56
CA ASN A 223 0.78 34.38 -6.88
C ASN A 223 0.12 33.87 -8.17
N MET A 224 -1.18 33.80 -8.16
CA MET A 224 -1.98 33.29 -9.26
C MET A 224 -3.21 34.24 -9.41
N GLY A 225 -3.03 35.28 -10.22
CA GLY A 225 -3.97 36.38 -10.29
C GLY A 225 -4.12 37.06 -8.93
N SER A 226 -5.35 37.19 -8.42
CA SER A 226 -5.67 37.79 -7.11
C SER A 226 -5.47 36.84 -5.92
N THR A 227 -5.12 35.57 -6.14
CA THR A 227 -4.99 34.57 -5.09
C THR A 227 -3.52 34.16 -4.90
N SER A 228 -3.03 34.17 -3.66
CA SER A 228 -1.72 33.65 -3.30
C SER A 228 -1.85 32.29 -2.59
N PHE A 229 -0.97 31.34 -2.90
CA PHE A 229 -0.89 30.06 -2.21
C PHE A 229 0.55 29.68 -1.92
N ARG A 230 0.76 28.86 -0.88
CA ARG A 230 2.08 28.35 -0.52
C ARG A 230 2.30 26.99 -1.17
N GLN A 231 3.33 26.88 -1.99
CA GLN A 231 3.78 25.63 -2.62
C GLN A 231 4.97 25.06 -1.86
N VAL A 232 4.96 23.77 -1.61
CA VAL A 232 6.14 23.03 -1.12
C VAL A 232 7.11 22.87 -2.29
N VAL A 233 8.33 23.41 -2.13
CA VAL A 233 9.38 23.34 -3.14
C VAL A 233 10.58 22.46 -2.70
N GLY A 234 10.54 21.95 -1.48
CA GLY A 234 11.57 21.07 -0.94
C GLY A 234 11.33 20.76 0.53
N PHE A 235 12.24 20.02 1.14
CA PHE A 235 12.16 19.58 2.52
C PHE A 235 13.47 19.87 3.24
N LYS A 236 13.38 19.99 4.58
CA LYS A 236 14.49 20.33 5.47
C LYS A 236 14.33 19.61 6.80
N ASN A 237 15.40 19.61 7.62
CA ASN A 237 15.42 19.07 8.99
C ASN A 237 14.98 17.59 9.08
N LEU A 238 15.25 16.76 8.04
CA LEU A 238 14.78 15.39 7.97
C LEU A 238 15.43 14.50 9.05
N ASP A 239 16.69 14.76 9.42
CA ASP A 239 17.36 14.04 10.50
C ASP A 239 16.71 14.28 11.87
N GLU A 240 16.19 15.50 12.10
CA GLU A 240 15.40 15.79 13.31
C GLU A 240 14.10 15.00 13.32
N LEU A 241 13.42 14.93 12.17
CA LEU A 241 12.20 14.16 12.04
C LEU A 241 12.45 12.67 12.29
N ASN A 242 13.52 12.13 11.70
CA ASN A 242 13.90 10.74 11.91
C ASN A 242 14.12 10.45 13.40
N LYS A 243 14.97 11.23 14.10
CA LYS A 243 15.21 11.07 15.54
C LYS A 243 13.94 11.15 16.39
N LYS A 244 12.95 11.94 15.98
CA LYS A 244 11.65 11.97 16.67
C LYS A 244 10.83 10.71 16.45
N LEU A 245 10.85 10.15 15.22
CA LEU A 245 10.17 8.91 14.90
C LEU A 245 10.77 7.72 15.66
N ASP A 246 12.10 7.65 15.79
CA ASP A 246 12.81 6.57 16.48
C ASP A 246 12.38 6.39 17.94
N ASN A 247 11.91 7.45 18.61
CA ASN A 247 11.47 7.36 20.00
C ASN A 247 10.25 6.46 20.22
N PHE A 248 9.44 6.26 19.19
CA PHE A 248 8.18 5.49 19.28
C PHE A 248 7.93 4.61 18.05
N SER A 249 8.98 4.23 17.35
CA SER A 249 8.86 3.31 16.22
C SER A 249 9.96 2.25 16.24
N PHE A 250 9.68 1.15 15.54
CA PHE A 250 10.67 0.13 15.22
C PHE A 250 10.76 -0.01 13.71
N ARG A 251 11.96 0.17 13.18
CA ARG A 251 12.24 0.05 11.75
C ARG A 251 13.03 -1.22 11.46
N VAL A 252 12.58 -1.99 10.47
CA VAL A 252 13.34 -3.12 9.94
C VAL A 252 13.12 -3.25 8.44
N LEU A 253 14.20 -3.48 7.71
CA LEU A 253 14.20 -3.75 6.29
C LEU A 253 14.32 -5.25 6.03
N LYS A 254 13.78 -5.73 4.92
CA LYS A 254 13.92 -7.13 4.50
C LYS A 254 15.39 -7.55 4.38
N LYS A 255 16.22 -6.70 3.79
CA LYS A 255 17.66 -6.96 3.61
C LYS A 255 18.41 -7.23 4.91
N ASP A 256 17.91 -6.70 6.03
CA ASP A 256 18.57 -6.82 7.34
C ASP A 256 18.13 -8.05 8.13
N CYS A 257 17.02 -8.69 7.73
CA CYS A 257 16.39 -9.73 8.54
C CYS A 257 15.92 -10.98 7.77
N LEU A 258 15.92 -10.94 6.44
CA LEU A 258 15.51 -12.04 5.59
C LEU A 258 16.59 -12.31 4.54
N ASP A 259 16.93 -13.58 4.38
CA ASP A 259 17.80 -14.05 3.29
C ASP A 259 16.92 -14.18 2.02
N LEU A 260 16.71 -13.07 1.33
CA LEU A 260 15.97 -13.01 0.09
C LEU A 260 16.93 -12.74 -1.08
N PRO A 261 16.70 -13.37 -2.24
CA PRO A 261 17.48 -13.12 -3.45
C PRO A 261 17.37 -11.65 -3.89
N ASN A 262 18.34 -11.19 -4.65
CA ASN A 262 18.38 -9.82 -5.13
C ASN A 262 17.21 -9.48 -6.06
N LYS A 263 16.77 -8.23 -6.01
CA LYS A 263 15.93 -7.60 -7.03
C LYS A 263 16.83 -7.09 -8.16
N VAL A 264 16.44 -7.36 -9.39
CA VAL A 264 17.11 -6.84 -10.59
C VAL A 264 16.13 -5.93 -11.32
N TYR A 265 16.52 -4.70 -11.58
CA TYR A 265 15.69 -3.74 -12.32
C TYR A 265 16.27 -3.53 -13.72
N MET A 266 15.40 -3.58 -14.74
CA MET A 266 15.78 -3.45 -16.14
C MET A 266 14.81 -2.53 -16.87
N PRO A 267 15.24 -1.37 -17.36
CA PRO A 267 14.43 -0.61 -18.30
C PRO A 267 14.41 -1.31 -19.67
N ARG A 268 13.26 -1.36 -20.31
CA ARG A 268 13.10 -1.78 -21.70
C ARG A 268 12.54 -0.61 -22.48
N TYR A 269 13.39 0.04 -23.23
CA TYR A 269 13.01 1.21 -24.02
C TYR A 269 12.20 0.83 -25.25
N VAL A 270 11.13 1.58 -25.50
CA VAL A 270 10.18 1.34 -26.58
C VAL A 270 10.00 2.63 -27.38
N SER A 271 10.31 2.59 -28.66
CA SER A 271 10.12 3.74 -29.53
C SER A 271 8.65 3.91 -29.92
N LEU A 272 8.20 5.16 -30.05
CA LEU A 272 6.86 5.47 -30.51
C LEU A 272 6.67 5.19 -31.99
N THR A 273 5.43 4.82 -32.38
CA THR A 273 5.03 4.84 -33.79
C THR A 273 4.83 6.29 -34.25
N LYS A 274 4.80 6.54 -35.56
CA LYS A 274 4.57 7.88 -36.10
C LYS A 274 3.25 8.48 -35.58
N ARG A 275 2.18 7.71 -35.58
CA ARG A 275 0.87 8.14 -35.07
C ARG A 275 0.90 8.47 -33.59
N GLN A 276 1.56 7.65 -32.78
CA GLN A 276 1.75 7.93 -31.35
C GLN A 276 2.49 9.24 -31.12
N LEU A 277 3.59 9.47 -31.86
CA LEU A 277 4.40 10.68 -31.72
C LEU A 277 3.58 11.93 -32.06
N GLU A 278 2.83 11.91 -33.19
CA GLU A 278 1.96 13.01 -33.60
C GLU A 278 0.93 13.37 -32.54
N LEU A 279 0.18 12.37 -32.03
CA LEU A 279 -0.82 12.59 -30.98
C LEU A 279 -0.18 13.04 -29.66
N TYR A 280 0.95 12.44 -29.30
CA TYR A 280 1.66 12.77 -28.06
C TYR A 280 2.11 14.23 -28.06
N GLU A 281 2.73 14.69 -29.15
CA GLU A 281 3.18 16.08 -29.27
C GLU A 281 2.00 17.08 -29.36
N GLN A 282 0.89 16.69 -29.96
CA GLN A 282 -0.32 17.52 -29.98
C GLN A 282 -0.84 17.73 -28.54
N ILE A 283 -1.09 16.66 -27.78
CA ILE A 283 -1.60 16.75 -26.39
C ILE A 283 -0.59 17.49 -25.49
N ARG A 284 0.71 17.25 -25.70
CA ARG A 284 1.76 17.94 -24.96
C ARG A 284 1.77 19.44 -25.22
N LYS A 285 1.63 19.87 -26.48
CA LYS A 285 1.53 21.30 -26.86
C LYS A 285 0.28 21.95 -26.28
N GLU A 286 -0.87 21.30 -26.35
CA GLU A 286 -2.10 21.79 -25.75
C GLU A 286 -1.93 22.00 -24.23
N ALA A 287 -1.29 21.06 -23.54
CA ALA A 287 -0.97 21.19 -22.12
C ALA A 287 -0.04 22.39 -21.84
N LEU A 288 0.97 22.63 -22.67
CA LEU A 288 1.92 23.75 -22.53
C LEU A 288 1.24 25.10 -22.78
N VAL A 289 0.41 25.22 -23.82
CA VAL A 289 -0.36 26.46 -24.09
C VAL A 289 -1.26 26.84 -22.94
N LEU A 290 -1.92 25.86 -22.30
CA LEU A 290 -2.71 26.08 -21.10
C LEU A 290 -1.89 26.68 -19.94
N PHE A 291 -0.56 26.39 -19.88
CA PHE A 291 0.35 26.96 -18.90
C PHE A 291 0.82 28.37 -19.24
N GLU A 292 1.12 28.63 -20.53
CA GLU A 292 1.70 29.90 -20.97
C GLU A 292 0.65 31.05 -21.00
N ASP A 293 -0.59 30.75 -21.36
CA ASP A 293 -1.70 31.73 -21.40
C ASP A 293 -2.12 32.27 -20.03
N GLY A 294 -1.44 31.86 -18.94
CA GLY A 294 -1.77 32.30 -17.57
C GLY A 294 -3.18 31.91 -17.12
N ARG A 295 -3.89 31.09 -17.91
CA ARG A 295 -5.17 30.53 -17.49
C ARG A 295 -4.92 29.53 -16.39
N LEU A 296 -5.74 29.61 -15.36
CA LEU A 296 -5.74 28.68 -14.24
C LEU A 296 -6.03 27.25 -14.74
N VAL A 297 -4.97 26.49 -15.07
CA VAL A 297 -5.16 25.07 -15.33
C VAL A 297 -5.49 24.40 -13.99
N SER A 298 -6.71 23.93 -13.85
CA SER A 298 -7.11 23.22 -12.65
C SER A 298 -6.31 21.91 -12.51
N ALA A 299 -6.01 21.51 -11.27
CA ALA A 299 -5.32 20.23 -11.03
C ALA A 299 -6.01 19.02 -11.73
N PRO A 300 -7.36 18.94 -11.81
CA PRO A 300 -8.05 17.93 -12.60
C PRO A 300 -7.69 17.92 -14.09
N GLN A 301 -7.57 19.09 -14.72
CA GLN A 301 -7.19 19.19 -16.14
C GLN A 301 -5.77 18.67 -16.39
N MET A 302 -4.80 19.01 -15.52
CA MET A 302 -3.44 18.47 -15.61
C MET A 302 -3.42 16.95 -15.48
N VAL A 303 -4.15 16.40 -14.51
CA VAL A 303 -4.25 14.94 -14.32
C VAL A 303 -4.85 14.28 -15.56
N THR A 304 -5.88 14.88 -16.16
CA THR A 304 -6.50 14.38 -17.41
C THR A 304 -5.50 14.35 -18.55
N GLN A 305 -4.72 15.41 -18.75
CA GLN A 305 -3.69 15.44 -19.81
C GLN A 305 -2.60 14.38 -19.58
N MET A 306 -2.14 14.21 -18.34
CA MET A 306 -1.18 13.16 -18.01
C MET A 306 -1.74 11.75 -18.31
N LEU A 307 -3.02 11.52 -18.03
CA LEU A 307 -3.68 10.25 -18.34
C LEU A 307 -3.77 10.01 -19.85
N ARG A 308 -4.12 11.04 -20.64
CA ARG A 308 -4.16 10.96 -22.10
C ARG A 308 -2.79 10.66 -22.69
N LEU A 309 -1.73 11.31 -22.21
CA LEU A 309 -0.36 11.00 -22.64
C LEU A 309 -0.01 9.54 -22.36
N GLN A 310 -0.35 8.98 -21.20
CA GLN A 310 -0.13 7.57 -20.90
C GLN A 310 -0.98 6.63 -21.77
N GLN A 311 -2.25 6.98 -22.07
CA GLN A 311 -3.11 6.21 -22.98
C GLN A 311 -2.49 6.13 -24.38
N ILE A 312 -1.96 7.24 -24.89
CA ILE A 312 -1.29 7.29 -26.21
C ILE A 312 -0.11 6.31 -26.22
N LEU A 313 0.71 6.27 -25.17
CA LEU A 313 1.82 5.33 -25.08
C LEU A 313 1.35 3.86 -25.08
N SER A 314 0.17 3.60 -24.54
CA SER A 314 -0.48 2.27 -24.55
C SER A 314 -1.16 1.91 -25.87
N GLY A 315 -1.26 2.82 -26.84
CA GLY A 315 -1.84 2.59 -28.17
C GLY A 315 -3.34 2.83 -28.26
N TYR A 316 -3.86 3.74 -27.43
CA TYR A 316 -5.23 4.22 -27.52
C TYR A 316 -5.37 5.62 -26.94
N LEU A 317 -6.48 6.28 -27.25
CA LEU A 317 -6.87 7.56 -26.67
C LEU A 317 -8.38 7.56 -26.46
N THR A 318 -8.83 7.97 -25.28
CA THR A 318 -10.26 8.18 -25.00
C THR A 318 -10.54 9.67 -24.96
N THR A 319 -11.45 10.13 -25.79
CA THR A 319 -11.90 11.53 -25.87
C THR A 319 -12.90 11.86 -24.75
N ASP A 320 -13.25 13.15 -24.57
CA ASP A 320 -14.15 13.60 -23.50
C ASP A 320 -15.59 13.12 -23.69
N ASP A 321 -16.02 12.88 -24.94
CA ASP A 321 -17.32 12.28 -25.30
C ASP A 321 -17.37 10.76 -25.16
N GLY A 322 -16.24 10.14 -24.72
CA GLY A 322 -16.14 8.70 -24.50
C GLY A 322 -15.76 7.89 -25.75
N TYR A 323 -15.54 8.52 -26.91
CA TYR A 323 -15.02 7.81 -28.08
C TYR A 323 -13.60 7.33 -27.82
N GLN A 324 -13.28 6.10 -28.23
CA GLN A 324 -11.97 5.50 -28.10
C GLN A 324 -11.35 5.24 -29.47
N GLU A 325 -10.27 5.93 -29.78
CA GLU A 325 -9.41 5.67 -30.94
C GLU A 325 -8.33 4.66 -30.53
N ASN A 326 -8.14 3.60 -31.30
CA ASN A 326 -7.09 2.61 -31.12
C ASN A 326 -6.09 2.69 -32.26
N PHE A 327 -4.82 2.53 -31.93
CA PHE A 327 -3.72 2.56 -32.90
C PHE A 327 -2.59 1.61 -32.51
N GLU A 328 -1.67 1.37 -33.41
CA GLU A 328 -0.53 0.49 -33.18
C GLU A 328 0.43 1.06 -32.13
N THR A 329 0.99 0.18 -31.33
CA THR A 329 2.05 0.48 -30.37
C THR A 329 3.07 -0.64 -30.36
N ARG A 330 4.35 -0.27 -30.39
CA ARG A 330 5.46 -1.21 -30.26
C ARG A 330 5.63 -1.78 -28.85
N ARG A 331 4.84 -1.28 -27.90
CA ARG A 331 4.88 -1.76 -26.51
C ARG A 331 4.39 -3.19 -26.40
N ILE A 332 3.42 -3.59 -27.22
CA ILE A 332 2.94 -4.99 -27.29
C ILE A 332 4.05 -5.89 -27.86
N ASP A 333 4.76 -5.45 -28.89
CA ASP A 333 5.85 -6.23 -29.48
C ASP A 333 6.97 -6.44 -28.46
N ALA A 334 7.38 -5.37 -27.76
CA ALA A 334 8.38 -5.45 -26.69
C ALA A 334 7.94 -6.38 -25.54
N LEU A 335 6.64 -6.40 -25.20
CA LEU A 335 6.12 -7.35 -24.22
C LEU A 335 6.19 -8.79 -24.71
N LEU A 336 5.83 -9.05 -25.97
CA LEU A 336 5.93 -10.38 -26.57
C LEU A 336 7.38 -10.87 -26.60
N ASP A 337 8.33 -10.01 -26.97
CA ASP A 337 9.77 -10.32 -26.94
C ASP A 337 10.19 -10.77 -25.53
N ILE A 338 9.82 -10.03 -24.49
CA ILE A 338 10.09 -10.42 -23.10
C ILE A 338 9.45 -11.76 -22.77
N CYS A 339 8.23 -12.01 -23.22
CA CYS A 339 7.54 -13.27 -22.97
C CYS A 339 8.20 -14.46 -23.67
N TYR A 340 8.80 -14.26 -24.84
CA TYR A 340 9.58 -15.29 -25.56
C TYR A 340 10.97 -15.47 -24.96
N GLU A 341 11.64 -14.40 -24.54
CA GLU A 341 12.97 -14.42 -23.91
C GLU A 341 12.94 -15.06 -22.51
N THR A 342 11.79 -15.03 -21.82
CA THR A 342 11.67 -15.45 -20.44
C THR A 342 11.09 -16.84 -20.32
N SER A 343 11.74 -17.71 -19.56
CA SER A 343 11.17 -18.99 -19.15
C SER A 343 10.41 -18.86 -17.82
N GLY A 344 9.27 -19.53 -17.66
CA GLY A 344 8.50 -19.57 -16.41
C GLY A 344 7.37 -18.56 -16.36
N LYS A 345 6.88 -18.32 -15.14
CA LYS A 345 5.69 -17.47 -14.90
C LYS A 345 6.06 -16.00 -14.88
N ILE A 346 5.19 -15.18 -15.46
CA ILE A 346 5.38 -13.73 -15.60
C ILE A 346 4.18 -13.00 -15.01
N ILE A 347 4.46 -11.97 -14.21
CA ILE A 347 3.45 -11.01 -13.76
C ILE A 347 3.54 -9.78 -14.65
N ILE A 348 2.40 -9.32 -15.15
CA ILE A 348 2.31 -8.13 -16.00
C ILE A 348 1.38 -7.13 -15.32
N TRP A 349 1.93 -6.00 -14.95
CA TRP A 349 1.20 -4.93 -14.31
C TRP A 349 0.84 -3.84 -15.32
N SER A 350 -0.42 -3.46 -15.40
CA SER A 350 -0.85 -2.24 -16.07
C SER A 350 -1.89 -1.48 -15.26
N ARG A 351 -1.80 -0.17 -15.36
CA ARG A 351 -2.74 0.76 -14.73
C ARG A 351 -4.13 0.71 -15.37
N PHE A 352 -4.20 0.51 -16.69
CA PHE A 352 -5.42 0.67 -17.47
C PHE A 352 -6.11 -0.67 -17.75
N ARG A 353 -7.44 -0.68 -17.62
CA ARG A 353 -8.26 -1.84 -17.96
C ARG A 353 -8.12 -2.23 -19.43
N TYR A 354 -8.04 -1.24 -20.31
CA TYR A 354 -7.82 -1.46 -21.75
C TYR A 354 -6.57 -2.31 -22.00
N ASP A 355 -5.45 -1.94 -21.39
CA ASP A 355 -4.19 -2.69 -21.54
C ASP A 355 -4.34 -4.13 -21.06
N ILE A 356 -4.97 -4.34 -19.89
CA ILE A 356 -5.18 -5.68 -19.33
C ILE A 356 -5.94 -6.57 -20.30
N MET A 357 -6.99 -6.05 -20.92
CA MET A 357 -7.79 -6.79 -21.87
C MET A 357 -7.03 -7.05 -23.18
N LYS A 358 -6.34 -6.04 -23.73
CA LYS A 358 -5.55 -6.16 -24.95
C LYS A 358 -4.36 -7.12 -24.77
N ILE A 359 -3.62 -6.99 -23.68
CA ILE A 359 -2.49 -7.88 -23.34
C ILE A 359 -3.01 -9.33 -23.22
N ALA A 360 -4.11 -9.53 -22.49
CA ALA A 360 -4.68 -10.86 -22.32
C ALA A 360 -5.06 -11.50 -23.66
N GLN A 361 -5.71 -10.76 -24.55
CA GLN A 361 -6.05 -11.25 -25.89
C GLN A 361 -4.78 -11.63 -26.67
N VAL A 362 -3.79 -10.73 -26.74
CA VAL A 362 -2.56 -10.99 -27.49
C VAL A 362 -1.79 -12.20 -26.94
N LEU A 363 -1.71 -12.33 -25.60
CA LEU A 363 -1.02 -13.48 -25.00
C LEU A 363 -1.81 -14.79 -25.17
N SER A 364 -3.15 -14.74 -25.15
CA SER A 364 -3.99 -15.91 -25.45
C SER A 364 -3.82 -16.39 -26.89
N ASP A 365 -3.76 -15.47 -27.83
CA ASP A 365 -3.57 -15.78 -29.25
C ASP A 365 -2.19 -16.39 -29.53
N ASN A 366 -1.14 -15.94 -28.82
CA ASN A 366 0.23 -16.40 -29.05
C ASN A 366 0.61 -17.64 -28.22
N PHE A 367 0.06 -17.80 -27.03
CA PHE A 367 0.50 -18.83 -26.07
C PHE A 367 -0.61 -19.80 -25.65
N GLY A 368 -1.88 -19.49 -25.89
CA GLY A 368 -3.05 -20.25 -25.47
C GLY A 368 -3.80 -19.63 -24.27
N GLU A 369 -5.13 -19.67 -24.32
CA GLU A 369 -6.02 -19.06 -23.34
C GLU A 369 -5.83 -19.61 -21.91
N ASN A 370 -5.58 -20.93 -21.79
CA ASN A 370 -5.35 -21.60 -20.51
C ASN A 370 -4.11 -21.09 -19.75
N LYS A 371 -3.17 -20.41 -20.43
CA LYS A 371 -1.94 -19.86 -19.87
C LYS A 371 -2.08 -18.42 -19.37
N VAL A 372 -3.25 -17.80 -19.54
CA VAL A 372 -3.47 -16.37 -19.26
C VAL A 372 -4.55 -16.19 -18.22
N ALA A 373 -4.29 -15.38 -17.20
CA ALA A 373 -5.29 -14.96 -16.23
C ALA A 373 -5.31 -13.44 -16.05
N LYS A 374 -6.50 -12.87 -15.94
CA LYS A 374 -6.76 -11.45 -15.70
C LYS A 374 -7.20 -11.24 -14.26
N TYR A 375 -6.58 -10.26 -13.57
CA TYR A 375 -6.89 -9.94 -12.19
C TYR A 375 -7.07 -8.42 -12.02
N PHE A 376 -8.31 -7.95 -11.99
CA PHE A 376 -8.65 -6.53 -11.90
C PHE A 376 -10.00 -6.32 -11.18
N GLY A 377 -10.55 -5.10 -11.19
CA GLY A 377 -11.74 -4.77 -10.40
C GLY A 377 -12.96 -5.66 -10.62
N ASP A 378 -13.19 -6.10 -11.86
CA ASP A 378 -14.36 -6.91 -12.23
C ASP A 378 -14.19 -8.42 -11.97
N THR A 379 -12.97 -8.88 -11.62
CA THR A 379 -12.73 -10.30 -11.27
C THR A 379 -13.48 -10.65 -10.00
N LYS A 380 -14.34 -11.69 -10.04
CA LYS A 380 -15.14 -12.14 -8.89
C LYS A 380 -14.26 -12.75 -7.79
N ASP A 381 -14.70 -12.70 -6.54
CA ASP A 381 -13.91 -13.13 -5.39
C ASP A 381 -13.52 -14.62 -5.45
N ASP A 382 -14.42 -15.50 -5.90
CA ASP A 382 -14.14 -16.92 -6.06
C ASP A 382 -13.08 -17.18 -7.15
N GLU A 383 -13.23 -16.51 -8.30
CA GLU A 383 -12.27 -16.54 -9.41
C GLU A 383 -10.88 -16.03 -8.98
N ARG A 384 -10.82 -15.00 -8.12
CA ARG A 384 -9.56 -14.49 -7.58
C ARG A 384 -8.77 -15.55 -6.84
N SER A 385 -9.44 -16.32 -5.99
CA SER A 385 -8.80 -17.38 -5.21
C SER A 385 -8.29 -18.51 -6.11
N GLU A 386 -9.06 -18.89 -7.12
CA GLU A 386 -8.68 -19.90 -8.10
C GLU A 386 -7.45 -19.46 -8.92
N ILE A 387 -7.45 -18.22 -9.44
CA ILE A 387 -6.32 -17.66 -10.21
C ILE A 387 -5.03 -17.73 -9.37
N ILE A 388 -5.09 -17.31 -8.12
CA ILE A 388 -3.92 -17.31 -7.23
C ILE A 388 -3.40 -18.74 -7.01
N ASN A 389 -4.29 -19.68 -6.68
CA ASN A 389 -3.93 -21.07 -6.44
C ASN A 389 -3.31 -21.71 -7.69
N ARG A 390 -3.90 -21.49 -8.87
CA ARG A 390 -3.35 -21.97 -10.14
C ARG A 390 -2.00 -21.32 -10.45
N PHE A 391 -1.85 -20.01 -10.22
CA PHE A 391 -0.59 -19.34 -10.50
C PHE A 391 0.53 -19.78 -9.54
N GLN A 392 0.25 -20.07 -8.28
CA GLN A 392 1.21 -20.55 -7.30
C GLN A 392 1.54 -22.05 -7.46
N ASN A 393 0.75 -22.81 -8.20
CA ASN A 393 1.06 -24.22 -8.49
C ASN A 393 2.13 -24.29 -9.59
N PRO A 394 3.34 -24.80 -9.32
CA PRO A 394 4.43 -24.89 -10.31
C PRO A 394 4.08 -25.80 -11.51
N ASN A 395 3.16 -26.76 -11.31
CA ASN A 395 2.73 -27.71 -12.35
C ASN A 395 1.52 -27.19 -13.17
N SER A 396 1.02 -26.01 -12.87
CA SER A 396 -0.09 -25.42 -13.64
C SER A 396 0.40 -24.77 -14.93
N ASP A 397 -0.38 -24.92 -16.00
CA ASP A 397 -0.15 -24.28 -17.30
C ASP A 397 -0.25 -22.75 -17.23
N LEU A 398 -0.89 -22.20 -16.18
CA LEU A 398 -1.06 -20.75 -16.02
C LEU A 398 0.30 -20.08 -15.90
N ARG A 399 0.69 -19.33 -16.94
CA ARG A 399 1.98 -18.70 -17.08
C ARG A 399 1.93 -17.17 -16.87
N PHE A 400 0.88 -16.52 -17.34
CA PHE A 400 0.77 -15.08 -17.35
C PHE A 400 -0.32 -14.60 -16.38
N PHE A 401 0.10 -13.81 -15.39
CA PHE A 401 -0.79 -13.12 -14.48
C PHE A 401 -0.83 -11.64 -14.86
N ILE A 402 -1.95 -11.16 -15.38
CA ILE A 402 -2.11 -9.78 -15.84
C ILE A 402 -3.04 -9.05 -14.88
N GLY A 403 -2.58 -7.95 -14.31
CA GLY A 403 -3.40 -7.26 -13.32
C GLY A 403 -3.15 -5.77 -13.18
N ASN A 404 -4.05 -5.13 -12.43
CA ASN A 404 -3.86 -3.76 -11.99
C ASN A 404 -3.16 -3.76 -10.63
N PRO A 405 -2.01 -3.10 -10.49
CA PRO A 405 -1.23 -3.14 -9.24
C PRO A 405 -1.99 -2.54 -8.05
N SER A 406 -2.90 -1.59 -8.24
CA SER A 406 -3.71 -1.04 -7.14
C SER A 406 -4.77 -2.01 -6.62
N THR A 407 -5.26 -2.92 -7.46
CA THR A 407 -6.25 -3.94 -7.10
C THR A 407 -5.57 -5.23 -6.61
N ALA A 408 -4.58 -5.71 -7.35
CA ALA A 408 -3.88 -6.96 -7.10
C ALA A 408 -2.61 -6.79 -6.24
N GLY A 409 -2.14 -5.56 -6.06
CA GLY A 409 -0.94 -5.25 -5.28
C GLY A 409 -1.10 -5.43 -3.76
N ARG A 410 -2.25 -5.88 -3.25
CA ARG A 410 -2.48 -6.04 -1.79
C ARG A 410 -2.91 -7.45 -1.44
N GLY A 411 -2.26 -8.04 -0.42
CA GLY A 411 -2.67 -9.31 0.19
C GLY A 411 -2.38 -10.60 -0.60
N LEU A 412 -1.85 -10.52 -1.83
CA LEU A 412 -1.55 -11.71 -2.64
C LEU A 412 -0.13 -12.24 -2.42
N THR A 413 0.07 -13.51 -2.72
CA THR A 413 1.39 -14.15 -2.80
C THR A 413 1.56 -14.70 -4.20
N LEU A 414 2.61 -14.29 -4.92
CA LEU A 414 2.88 -14.64 -6.32
C LEU A 414 4.37 -15.02 -6.51
N THR A 415 4.93 -15.80 -5.56
CA THR A 415 6.35 -16.14 -5.49
C THR A 415 6.83 -17.12 -6.56
N GLU A 416 5.93 -17.76 -7.29
CA GLU A 416 6.30 -18.62 -8.42
C GLU A 416 6.82 -17.83 -9.63
N ALA A 417 6.47 -16.55 -9.75
CA ALA A 417 7.03 -15.68 -10.79
C ALA A 417 8.42 -15.18 -10.41
N ARG A 418 9.26 -14.98 -11.43
CA ARG A 418 10.59 -14.38 -11.32
C ARG A 418 10.76 -13.17 -12.23
N THR A 419 9.81 -12.94 -13.09
CA THR A 419 9.78 -11.80 -13.99
C THR A 419 8.50 -11.04 -13.78
N VAL A 420 8.64 -9.75 -13.56
CA VAL A 420 7.54 -8.80 -13.38
C VAL A 420 7.71 -7.70 -14.41
N VAL A 421 6.72 -7.50 -15.27
CA VAL A 421 6.73 -6.46 -16.30
C VAL A 421 5.76 -5.37 -15.90
N TYR A 422 6.23 -4.15 -15.82
CA TYR A 422 5.41 -2.96 -15.72
C TYR A 422 5.16 -2.41 -17.13
N TYR A 423 4.00 -2.79 -17.67
CA TYR A 423 3.56 -2.33 -18.99
C TYR A 423 3.22 -0.84 -18.99
N ALA A 424 2.58 -0.37 -17.93
CA ALA A 424 2.32 1.04 -17.65
C ALA A 424 2.41 1.32 -16.14
N ASN A 425 3.31 2.22 -15.76
CA ASN A 425 3.52 2.63 -14.37
C ASN A 425 2.51 3.69 -13.91
N ASP A 426 2.40 3.83 -12.58
CA ASP A 426 1.69 4.90 -11.90
C ASP A 426 2.68 5.76 -11.08
N PHE A 427 2.34 7.01 -10.81
CA PHE A 427 3.09 7.89 -9.90
C PHE A 427 3.04 7.47 -8.42
N ASN A 428 2.27 6.44 -8.09
CA ASN A 428 2.06 6.02 -6.71
C ASN A 428 3.13 5.02 -6.26
N LEU A 429 4.10 5.50 -5.47
CA LEU A 429 5.18 4.68 -4.94
C LEU A 429 4.67 3.53 -4.05
N ASP A 430 3.64 3.75 -3.22
CA ASP A 430 3.08 2.71 -2.36
C ASP A 430 2.54 1.53 -3.19
N THR A 431 1.79 1.84 -4.26
CA THR A 431 1.30 0.83 -5.21
C THR A 431 2.45 0.06 -5.87
N ARG A 432 3.53 0.75 -6.24
CA ARG A 432 4.71 0.13 -6.86
C ARG A 432 5.40 -0.83 -5.89
N ILE A 433 5.75 -0.39 -4.68
CA ILE A 433 6.40 -1.21 -3.65
C ILE A 433 5.52 -2.41 -3.30
N GLN A 434 4.23 -2.20 -3.08
CA GLN A 434 3.30 -3.29 -2.76
C GLN A 434 3.21 -4.33 -3.87
N SER A 435 3.19 -3.92 -5.13
CA SER A 435 3.14 -4.86 -6.26
C SER A 435 4.45 -5.66 -6.45
N GLU A 436 5.60 -5.05 -6.18
CA GLU A 436 6.88 -5.76 -6.16
C GLU A 436 6.93 -6.83 -5.07
N ASP A 437 6.40 -6.49 -3.90
CA ASP A 437 6.37 -7.39 -2.74
C ASP A 437 5.42 -8.58 -2.88
N ARG A 438 4.63 -8.67 -3.95
CA ARG A 438 3.86 -9.89 -4.27
C ARG A 438 4.77 -11.05 -4.68
N CYS A 439 5.86 -10.73 -5.35
CA CYS A 439 6.83 -11.69 -5.87
C CYS A 439 8.06 -11.83 -4.95
N HIS A 440 8.58 -10.71 -4.42
CA HIS A 440 9.78 -10.67 -3.58
C HIS A 440 9.44 -10.70 -2.09
N ARG A 441 9.18 -11.91 -1.57
CA ARG A 441 8.81 -12.16 -0.16
C ARG A 441 9.25 -13.54 0.30
N ILE A 442 9.04 -13.87 1.58
CA ILE A 442 9.32 -15.20 2.14
C ILE A 442 8.72 -16.29 1.25
N GLY A 443 9.53 -17.26 0.87
CA GLY A 443 9.21 -18.31 -0.10
C GLY A 443 9.78 -18.06 -1.50
N GLN A 444 10.29 -16.86 -1.80
CA GLN A 444 11.07 -16.60 -3.01
C GLN A 444 12.54 -16.98 -2.77
N ASN A 445 13.04 -17.89 -3.58
CA ASN A 445 14.41 -18.43 -3.48
C ASN A 445 15.27 -18.13 -4.72
N LYS A 446 14.77 -17.30 -5.63
CA LYS A 446 15.47 -16.90 -6.86
C LYS A 446 15.31 -15.38 -7.08
N SER A 447 16.32 -14.78 -7.70
CA SER A 447 16.30 -13.35 -8.07
C SER A 447 15.07 -13.03 -8.90
N VAL A 448 14.45 -11.88 -8.61
CA VAL A 448 13.28 -11.39 -9.31
C VAL A 448 13.69 -10.21 -10.19
N THR A 449 13.40 -10.32 -11.48
CA THR A 449 13.64 -9.26 -12.46
C THR A 449 12.38 -8.43 -12.66
N TYR A 450 12.51 -7.13 -12.45
CA TYR A 450 11.48 -6.12 -12.69
C TYR A 450 11.82 -5.36 -13.96
N ILE A 451 10.95 -5.43 -14.96
CA ILE A 451 11.16 -4.80 -16.27
C ILE A 451 10.14 -3.68 -16.43
N ASP A 452 10.64 -2.46 -16.60
CA ASP A 452 9.81 -1.30 -16.89
C ASP A 452 9.82 -1.02 -18.39
N LEU A 453 8.65 -1.03 -19.04
CA LEU A 453 8.52 -0.57 -20.43
C LEU A 453 8.47 0.96 -20.43
N ILE A 454 9.45 1.60 -21.05
CA ILE A 454 9.63 3.05 -21.01
C ILE A 454 9.70 3.57 -22.44
N SER A 455 8.86 4.52 -22.79
CA SER A 455 8.99 5.30 -24.02
C SER A 455 9.88 6.51 -23.75
N GLU A 456 11.03 6.56 -24.44
CA GLU A 456 12.06 7.59 -24.25
C GLU A 456 11.53 9.00 -24.55
N GLY A 457 11.93 10.00 -23.77
CA GLY A 457 11.51 11.39 -23.90
C GLY A 457 10.06 11.67 -23.52
N THR A 458 9.38 10.73 -22.87
CA THR A 458 7.94 10.83 -22.56
C THR A 458 7.63 10.92 -21.06
N ILE A 459 6.33 10.89 -20.75
CA ILE A 459 5.83 10.86 -19.37
C ILE A 459 6.27 9.60 -18.62
N ASP A 460 6.58 8.50 -19.30
CA ASP A 460 7.05 7.26 -18.64
C ASP A 460 8.35 7.51 -17.88
N GLU A 461 9.34 8.17 -18.48
CA GLU A 461 10.59 8.52 -17.79
C GLU A 461 10.33 9.42 -16.59
N LYS A 462 9.41 10.40 -16.73
CA LYS A 462 9.04 11.28 -15.63
C LYS A 462 8.38 10.54 -14.48
N ILE A 463 7.59 9.50 -14.77
CA ILE A 463 6.96 8.65 -13.76
C ILE A 463 8.04 7.85 -13.02
N VAL A 464 8.91 7.17 -13.74
CA VAL A 464 10.00 6.36 -13.17
C VAL A 464 10.92 7.24 -12.32
N HIS A 465 11.38 8.37 -12.85
CA HIS A 465 12.20 9.33 -12.10
C HIS A 465 11.50 9.88 -10.84
N SER A 466 10.19 10.12 -10.92
CA SER A 466 9.40 10.53 -9.74
C SER A 466 9.33 9.44 -8.67
N LEU A 467 9.23 8.16 -9.08
CA LEU A 467 9.25 7.03 -8.15
C LEU A 467 10.60 6.90 -7.44
N VAL A 468 11.71 7.03 -8.18
CA VAL A 468 13.08 7.04 -7.64
C VAL A 468 13.25 8.16 -6.61
N ASN A 469 12.91 9.40 -6.97
CA ASN A 469 13.01 10.55 -6.06
C ASN A 469 12.20 10.37 -4.77
N LYS A 470 11.05 9.72 -4.85
CA LYS A 470 10.22 9.43 -3.66
C LYS A 470 10.85 8.37 -2.76
N ILE A 471 11.54 7.38 -3.34
CA ILE A 471 12.30 6.38 -2.58
C ILE A 471 13.45 7.05 -1.83
N ASP A 472 14.23 7.89 -2.50
CA ASP A 472 15.35 8.62 -1.90
C ASP A 472 14.88 9.52 -0.76
N LEU A 473 13.75 10.20 -0.94
CA LEU A 473 13.16 11.03 0.08
C LEU A 473 12.67 10.21 1.28
N SER A 474 12.05 9.06 1.02
CA SER A 474 11.64 8.13 2.08
C SER A 474 12.83 7.63 2.87
N ALA A 475 13.90 7.21 2.19
CA ALA A 475 15.14 6.76 2.82
C ALA A 475 15.75 7.83 3.72
N LYS A 476 15.84 9.08 3.26
CA LYS A 476 16.33 10.21 4.07
C LYS A 476 15.50 10.47 5.34
N VAL A 477 14.18 10.36 5.25
CA VAL A 477 13.29 10.54 6.43
C VAL A 477 13.47 9.41 7.44
N LEU A 478 13.75 8.21 6.97
CA LEU A 478 13.85 7.00 7.79
C LEU A 478 15.30 6.68 8.19
N GLY A 479 16.27 7.55 7.83
CA GLY A 479 17.69 7.35 8.12
C GLY A 479 18.30 6.15 7.41
N GLU A 480 17.79 5.79 6.25
CA GLU A 480 18.23 4.65 5.43
C GLU A 480 19.14 5.11 4.29
N GLU A 481 20.01 4.22 3.81
CA GLU A 481 20.67 4.42 2.51
C GLU A 481 19.64 4.33 1.38
N ALA A 482 19.78 5.20 0.38
CA ALA A 482 18.94 5.17 -0.80
C ALA A 482 19.05 3.79 -1.48
N LYS A 483 17.91 3.19 -1.82
CA LYS A 483 17.89 1.94 -2.57
C LYS A 483 18.29 2.25 -4.01
N GLU A 484 19.24 1.50 -4.56
CA GLU A 484 19.54 1.55 -5.98
C GLU A 484 18.32 1.08 -6.78
N TRP A 485 17.79 1.97 -7.56
CA TRP A 485 16.63 1.77 -8.43
C TRP A 485 16.94 2.30 -9.82
N LEU A 486 17.08 1.44 -10.81
CA LEU A 486 17.41 1.71 -12.22
C LEU A 486 18.80 2.32 -12.44
#